data_a4b89a81c4aedc7d56ff0606b239cd99
#
_entry.id   a4b89a81c4aedc7d56ff0606b239cd99
#
_cell.length_a   1.000
_cell.length_b   1.000
_cell.length_c   1.000
_cell.angle_alpha   90.00
_cell.angle_beta   90.00
_cell.angle_gamma   90.00
#
_symmetry.space_group_name_H-M   'P 1'
#
loop_
_entity.id
_entity.type
_entity.pdbx_description
1 polymer ?
#
loop_
_entity_poly.entity_id
_entity_poly.type
_entity_poly.pdbx_seq_one_letter_code
_entity_poly.pdbx_strand_id
1 'polypeptide(L)'
;ETEMVTALAATGRDEDPNIEALRDSLRDITEFRAALNRMWPVLTPAELLHDLFGSKALVRSAGTQLLTDEECASLFRARSETYADVQWADSDAALLDEVLAVIGPRPRRNGRIDETDEVRLYGHIIIDEVQDLTPMQLRMATRRSLGGAMTVVGDLAQATGAFAPNDWSDLLQYLPNKKEPQVIGLSVGYRIPAPI
;
A
#
# COMPACT_ATOMS: atom_id res chain seq x y z
N GLU A 1 -19.98 14.25 0.51
CA GLU A 1 -21.38 14.27 0.05
C GLU A 1 -22.34 14.73 1.16
N THR A 2 -22.29 14.13 2.34
CA THR A 2 -23.21 14.40 3.45
C THR A 2 -23.17 15.86 3.91
N GLU A 3 -21.97 16.45 4.10
CA GLU A 3 -21.80 17.84 4.54
C GLU A 3 -22.29 18.86 3.51
N MET A 4 -22.12 18.56 2.21
CA MET A 4 -22.55 19.46 1.11
C MET A 4 -24.07 19.41 0.93
N VAL A 5 -24.70 18.26 1.12
CA VAL A 5 -26.15 18.10 1.15
C VAL A 5 -26.74 18.83 2.36
N THR A 6 -26.08 18.73 3.52
CA THR A 6 -26.48 19.44 4.75
C THR A 6 -26.36 20.97 4.58
N ALA A 7 -25.29 21.44 3.92
CA ALA A 7 -25.11 22.86 3.62
C ALA A 7 -26.17 23.41 2.64
N LEU A 8 -26.57 22.63 1.64
CA LEU A 8 -27.63 22.99 0.69
C LEU A 8 -29.01 22.98 1.37
N ALA A 9 -29.27 22.07 2.29
CA ALA A 9 -30.48 22.04 3.10
C ALA A 9 -30.58 23.24 4.06
N ALA A 10 -29.46 23.77 4.56
CA ALA A 10 -29.40 24.92 5.46
C ALA A 10 -29.67 26.27 4.73
N THR A 11 -29.69 26.34 3.41
CA THR A 11 -29.96 27.58 2.65
C THR A 11 -31.43 27.98 2.56
N GLY A 12 -32.31 27.39 3.35
CA GLY A 12 -33.60 27.96 3.71
C GLY A 12 -34.71 27.83 2.64
N ARG A 13 -35.28 26.66 2.52
CA ARG A 13 -36.66 26.49 2.06
C ARG A 13 -37.41 25.67 3.10
N ASP A 14 -38.62 26.12 3.45
CA ASP A 14 -39.48 25.66 4.53
C ASP A 14 -40.10 24.24 4.34
N GLU A 15 -39.53 23.41 3.52
CA GLU A 15 -39.92 22.00 3.40
C GLU A 15 -38.70 21.17 3.77
N ASP A 16 -38.86 20.22 4.67
CA ASP A 16 -37.84 19.21 5.02
C ASP A 16 -37.34 18.58 3.72
N PRO A 17 -36.15 18.92 3.22
CA PRO A 17 -35.72 18.39 1.96
C PRO A 17 -35.56 16.89 2.11
N ASN A 18 -36.23 16.11 1.29
CA ASN A 18 -35.97 14.68 1.19
C ASN A 18 -34.52 14.51 0.74
N ILE A 19 -33.62 14.38 1.70
CA ILE A 19 -32.17 14.32 1.52
C ILE A 19 -31.79 13.17 0.57
N GLU A 20 -32.53 12.07 0.60
CA GLU A 20 -32.30 10.93 -0.29
C GLU A 20 -32.65 11.28 -1.74
N ALA A 21 -33.81 11.89 -1.99
CA ALA A 21 -34.20 12.33 -3.33
C ALA A 21 -33.25 13.40 -3.89
N LEU A 22 -32.79 14.33 -3.03
CA LEU A 22 -31.78 15.32 -3.41
C LEU A 22 -30.44 14.67 -3.73
N ARG A 23 -29.99 13.71 -2.93
CA ARG A 23 -28.76 12.94 -3.20
C ARG A 23 -28.83 12.20 -4.53
N ASP A 24 -29.94 11.55 -4.82
CA ASP A 24 -30.12 10.80 -6.04
C ASP A 24 -30.18 11.74 -7.27
N SER A 25 -30.86 12.87 -7.16
CA SER A 25 -30.89 13.87 -8.24
C SER A 25 -29.51 14.47 -8.52
N LEU A 26 -28.71 14.73 -7.46
CA LEU A 26 -27.34 15.24 -7.61
C LEU A 26 -26.41 14.21 -8.25
N ARG A 27 -26.60 12.91 -7.96
CA ARG A 27 -25.81 11.84 -8.57
C ARG A 27 -26.00 11.74 -10.09
N ASP A 28 -27.13 12.13 -10.61
CA ASP A 28 -27.42 12.10 -12.03
C ASP A 28 -26.84 13.30 -12.79
N ILE A 29 -26.45 14.36 -12.09
CA ILE A 29 -25.85 15.56 -12.69
C ILE A 29 -24.38 15.30 -13.04
N THR A 30 -24.05 15.32 -14.33
CA THR A 30 -22.69 15.05 -14.83
C THR A 30 -21.66 16.04 -14.29
N GLU A 31 -22.00 17.31 -14.23
CA GLU A 31 -21.14 18.40 -13.72
C GLU A 31 -20.84 18.23 -12.24
N PHE A 32 -21.83 17.79 -11.47
CA PHE A 32 -21.66 17.50 -10.05
C PHE A 32 -20.72 16.32 -9.82
N ARG A 33 -20.90 15.22 -10.58
CA ARG A 33 -19.97 14.09 -10.53
C ARG A 33 -18.56 14.46 -10.93
N ALA A 34 -18.40 15.28 -11.96
CA ALA A 34 -17.10 15.78 -12.39
C ALA A 34 -16.45 16.67 -11.33
N ALA A 35 -17.22 17.48 -10.63
CA ALA A 35 -16.73 18.29 -9.51
C ALA A 35 -16.28 17.41 -8.32
N LEU A 36 -17.10 16.43 -7.94
CA LEU A 36 -16.74 15.47 -6.89
C LEU A 36 -15.47 14.69 -7.22
N ASN A 37 -15.36 14.18 -8.45
CA ASN A 37 -14.18 13.45 -8.89
C ASN A 37 -12.90 14.31 -8.90
N ARG A 38 -13.02 15.62 -9.13
CA ARG A 38 -11.87 16.54 -9.02
C ARG A 38 -11.48 16.81 -7.56
N MET A 39 -12.45 16.91 -6.67
CA MET A 39 -12.23 17.18 -5.24
C MET A 39 -11.76 15.93 -4.49
N TRP A 40 -12.29 14.77 -4.89
CA TRP A 40 -12.03 13.48 -4.24
C TRP A 40 -11.96 12.37 -5.28
N PRO A 41 -10.86 12.26 -6.02
CA PRO A 41 -10.71 11.23 -7.04
C PRO A 41 -10.65 9.84 -6.40
N VAL A 42 -11.36 8.89 -6.99
CA VAL A 42 -11.21 7.47 -6.65
C VAL A 42 -10.03 6.93 -7.43
N LEU A 43 -8.88 6.86 -6.78
CA LEU A 43 -7.63 6.42 -7.40
C LEU A 43 -7.41 4.92 -7.19
N THR A 44 -6.77 4.30 -8.17
CA THR A 44 -6.11 3.00 -7.99
C THR A 44 -4.73 3.19 -7.38
N PRO A 45 -4.10 2.14 -6.81
CA PRO A 45 -2.72 2.21 -6.34
C PRO A 45 -1.74 2.72 -7.41
N ALA A 46 -1.90 2.26 -8.64
CA ALA A 46 -1.04 2.67 -9.75
C ALA A 46 -1.23 4.15 -10.12
N GLU A 47 -2.47 4.64 -10.17
CA GLU A 47 -2.76 6.06 -10.42
C GLU A 47 -2.17 6.94 -9.33
N LEU A 48 -2.33 6.57 -8.06
CA LEU A 48 -1.80 7.34 -6.94
C LEU A 48 -0.27 7.43 -6.99
N LEU A 49 0.42 6.30 -7.17
CA LEU A 49 1.89 6.30 -7.24
C LEU A 49 2.42 7.01 -8.49
N HIS A 50 1.74 6.87 -9.64
CA HIS A 50 2.07 7.60 -10.86
C HIS A 50 1.99 9.11 -10.65
N ASP A 51 0.93 9.59 -10.02
CA ASP A 51 0.74 11.01 -9.76
C ASP A 51 1.69 11.54 -8.69
N LEU A 52 1.91 10.76 -7.62
CA LEU A 52 2.83 11.11 -6.53
C LEU A 52 4.26 11.24 -7.05
N PHE A 53 4.80 10.18 -7.65
CA PHE A 53 6.19 10.17 -8.12
C PHE A 53 6.40 11.07 -9.35
N GLY A 54 5.35 11.30 -10.15
CA GLY A 54 5.39 12.22 -11.30
C GLY A 54 5.39 13.70 -10.93
N SER A 55 5.31 14.05 -9.64
CA SER A 55 5.26 15.45 -9.17
C SER A 55 6.26 15.71 -8.06
N LYS A 56 7.31 16.47 -8.38
CA LYS A 56 8.31 16.92 -7.37
C LYS A 56 7.67 17.63 -6.19
N ALA A 57 6.59 18.39 -6.43
CA ALA A 57 5.89 19.12 -5.38
C ALA A 57 5.16 18.16 -4.43
N LEU A 58 4.49 17.12 -4.97
CA LEU A 58 3.80 16.10 -4.15
C LEU A 58 4.81 15.27 -3.36
N VAL A 59 5.91 14.80 -3.98
CA VAL A 59 6.96 14.04 -3.28
C VAL A 59 7.53 14.86 -2.12
N ARG A 60 7.88 16.13 -2.33
CA ARG A 60 8.37 16.99 -1.26
C ARG A 60 7.34 17.23 -0.16
N SER A 61 6.09 17.46 -0.53
CA SER A 61 5.01 17.68 0.44
C SER A 61 4.77 16.42 1.28
N ALA A 62 4.72 15.25 0.66
CA ALA A 62 4.55 13.98 1.35
C ALA A 62 5.77 13.60 2.20
N GLY A 63 6.98 13.88 1.70
CA GLY A 63 8.24 13.60 2.38
C GLY A 63 8.62 14.60 3.47
N THR A 64 7.86 15.68 3.69
CA THR A 64 8.17 16.70 4.70
C THR A 64 8.40 16.06 6.07
N GLN A 65 9.55 16.34 6.70
CA GLN A 65 9.99 15.78 7.98
C GLN A 65 10.33 14.29 7.98
N LEU A 66 10.18 13.57 6.86
CA LEU A 66 10.45 12.14 6.75
C LEU A 66 11.65 11.85 5.85
N LEU A 67 11.83 12.64 4.80
CA LEU A 67 12.83 12.44 3.77
C LEU A 67 13.68 13.69 3.57
N THR A 68 14.93 13.50 3.21
CA THR A 68 15.82 14.56 2.76
C THR A 68 15.46 15.03 1.35
N ASP A 69 15.97 16.19 0.95
CA ASP A 69 15.78 16.70 -0.41
C ASP A 69 16.38 15.78 -1.48
N GLU A 70 17.48 15.10 -1.17
CA GLU A 70 18.12 14.12 -2.06
C GLU A 70 17.28 12.86 -2.22
N GLU A 71 16.72 12.34 -1.14
CA GLU A 71 15.79 11.22 -1.16
C GLU A 71 14.52 11.57 -1.93
N CYS A 72 13.94 12.74 -1.70
CA CYS A 72 12.80 13.22 -2.47
C CYS A 72 13.13 13.34 -3.97
N ALA A 73 14.33 13.79 -4.32
CA ALA A 73 14.77 13.90 -5.71
C ALA A 73 14.93 12.52 -6.36
N SER A 74 15.40 11.52 -5.62
CA SER A 74 15.57 10.14 -6.11
C SER A 74 14.25 9.41 -6.34
N LEU A 75 13.20 9.77 -5.62
CA LEU A 75 11.85 9.21 -5.78
C LEU A 75 11.12 9.78 -7.00
N PHE A 76 11.54 10.96 -7.50
CA PHE A 76 10.90 11.55 -8.66
C PHE A 76 11.11 10.70 -9.92
N ARG A 77 10.02 10.43 -10.64
CA ARG A 77 10.01 9.70 -11.92
C ARG A 77 9.36 10.58 -12.99
N ALA A 78 9.93 10.58 -14.19
CA ALA A 78 9.30 11.26 -15.31
C ALA A 78 7.88 10.69 -15.54
N ARG A 79 6.91 11.58 -15.66
CA ARG A 79 5.51 11.18 -15.80
C ARG A 79 5.29 10.52 -17.15
N SER A 80 4.71 9.32 -17.17
CA SER A 80 4.23 8.65 -18.36
C SER A 80 2.93 9.30 -18.86
N GLU A 81 2.54 9.08 -20.11
CA GLU A 81 1.25 9.59 -20.62
C GLU A 81 0.08 9.03 -19.84
N THR A 82 0.15 7.74 -19.51
CA THR A 82 -0.82 7.07 -18.63
C THR A 82 -0.11 6.25 -17.56
N TYR A 83 -0.81 5.91 -16.48
CA TYR A 83 -0.29 5.02 -15.44
C TYR A 83 -0.06 3.59 -15.95
N ALA A 84 -0.70 3.19 -17.07
CA ALA A 84 -0.51 1.89 -17.69
C ALA A 84 0.87 1.77 -18.39
N ASP A 85 1.47 2.91 -18.77
CA ASP A 85 2.76 2.95 -19.45
C ASP A 85 3.95 3.00 -18.47
N VAL A 86 3.67 3.04 -17.16
CA VAL A 86 4.71 3.08 -16.13
C VAL A 86 5.48 1.77 -16.10
N GLN A 87 6.80 1.86 -16.20
CA GLN A 87 7.68 0.71 -16.01
C GLN A 87 7.87 0.47 -14.51
N TRP A 88 7.02 -0.39 -13.94
CA TRP A 88 7.10 -0.77 -12.54
C TRP A 88 8.29 -1.69 -12.29
N ALA A 89 9.06 -1.41 -11.24
CA ALA A 89 10.12 -2.28 -10.77
C ALA A 89 9.56 -3.31 -9.77
N ASP A 90 10.30 -4.40 -9.54
CA ASP A 90 9.91 -5.42 -8.56
C ASP A 90 9.72 -4.84 -7.15
N SER A 91 10.53 -3.84 -6.79
CA SER A 91 10.39 -3.11 -5.52
C SER A 91 9.08 -2.32 -5.40
N ASP A 92 8.48 -1.91 -6.52
CA ASP A 92 7.23 -1.15 -6.51
C ASP A 92 6.02 -2.02 -6.17
N ALA A 93 6.12 -3.34 -6.34
CA ALA A 93 5.03 -4.26 -6.00
C ALA A 93 4.60 -4.13 -4.53
N ALA A 94 5.57 -3.98 -3.62
CA ALA A 94 5.28 -3.78 -2.20
C ALA A 94 4.68 -2.40 -1.91
N LEU A 95 5.06 -1.37 -2.66
CA LEU A 95 4.46 -0.04 -2.55
C LEU A 95 3.01 -0.02 -3.06
N LEU A 96 2.75 -0.67 -4.19
CA LEU A 96 1.39 -0.80 -4.74
C LEU A 96 0.47 -1.53 -3.75
N ASP A 97 0.98 -2.58 -3.11
CA ASP A 97 0.25 -3.32 -2.07
C ASP A 97 -0.02 -2.46 -0.83
N GLU A 98 0.96 -1.65 -0.39
CA GLU A 98 0.77 -0.72 0.74
C GLU A 98 -0.30 0.31 0.41
N VAL A 99 -0.24 0.90 -0.78
CA VAL A 99 -1.25 1.86 -1.23
C VAL A 99 -2.63 1.21 -1.27
N LEU A 100 -2.75 -0.01 -1.82
CA LEU A 100 -4.02 -0.74 -1.82
C LEU A 100 -4.56 -0.95 -0.40
N ALA A 101 -3.68 -1.28 0.55
CA ALA A 101 -4.06 -1.44 1.96
C ALA A 101 -4.56 -0.14 2.61
N VAL A 102 -4.01 1.02 2.20
CA VAL A 102 -4.37 2.34 2.73
C VAL A 102 -5.65 2.89 2.11
N ILE A 103 -5.76 2.86 0.75
CA ILE A 103 -6.91 3.45 0.04
C ILE A 103 -8.09 2.49 -0.09
N GLY A 104 -7.84 1.19 0.08
CA GLY A 104 -8.83 0.13 -0.14
C GLY A 104 -9.05 -0.20 -1.62
N PRO A 105 -9.80 -1.27 -1.89
CA PRO A 105 -10.13 -1.68 -3.25
C PRO A 105 -11.11 -0.70 -3.89
N ARG A 106 -10.98 -0.49 -5.20
CA ARG A 106 -11.87 0.38 -5.95
C ARG A 106 -13.26 -0.25 -6.09
N PRO A 107 -14.33 0.42 -5.61
CA PRO A 107 -15.68 -0.09 -5.82
C PRO A 107 -16.07 0.03 -7.30
N ARG A 108 -16.61 -1.04 -7.88
CA ARG A 108 -17.24 -1.01 -9.20
C ARG A 108 -18.51 -0.16 -9.16
N ARG A 109 -19.01 0.23 -10.34
CA ARG A 109 -20.25 1.01 -10.49
C ARG A 109 -21.47 0.42 -9.77
N ASN A 110 -21.47 -0.90 -9.53
CA ASN A 110 -22.51 -1.63 -8.79
C ASN A 110 -22.20 -1.78 -7.28
N GLY A 111 -21.17 -1.10 -6.75
CA GLY A 111 -20.74 -1.18 -5.37
C GLY A 111 -19.99 -2.47 -4.98
N ARG A 112 -19.77 -3.39 -5.95
CA ARG A 112 -18.97 -4.60 -5.70
C ARG A 112 -17.49 -4.29 -5.86
N ILE A 113 -16.67 -4.97 -5.07
CA ILE A 113 -15.21 -4.95 -5.19
C ILE A 113 -14.80 -5.78 -6.42
N ASP A 114 -13.75 -5.36 -7.12
CA ASP A 114 -13.18 -6.15 -8.20
C ASP A 114 -12.46 -7.37 -7.60
N GLU A 115 -12.75 -8.57 -8.13
CA GLU A 115 -12.09 -9.81 -7.68
C GLU A 115 -10.56 -9.75 -7.88
N THR A 116 -10.08 -8.94 -8.82
CA THR A 116 -8.65 -8.70 -9.03
C THR A 116 -8.00 -7.88 -7.93
N ASP A 117 -8.80 -7.10 -7.17
CA ASP A 117 -8.33 -6.31 -6.03
C ASP A 117 -8.43 -7.10 -4.71
N GLU A 118 -8.96 -8.32 -4.72
CA GLU A 118 -9.02 -9.16 -3.54
C GLU A 118 -7.62 -9.65 -3.14
N VAL A 119 -7.22 -9.30 -1.93
CA VAL A 119 -5.97 -9.78 -1.34
C VAL A 119 -6.17 -11.23 -0.91
N ARG A 120 -5.46 -12.16 -1.57
CA ARG A 120 -5.47 -13.58 -1.18
C ARG A 120 -4.83 -13.74 0.20
N LEU A 121 -5.53 -14.45 1.08
CA LEU A 121 -5.06 -14.78 2.42
C LEU A 121 -4.66 -16.25 2.50
N TYR A 122 -3.61 -16.52 3.25
CA TYR A 122 -3.04 -17.86 3.43
C TYR A 122 -3.06 -18.25 4.91
N GLY A 123 -3.35 -19.52 5.18
CA GLY A 123 -3.33 -20.06 6.54
C GLY A 123 -1.93 -20.13 7.15
N HIS A 124 -0.91 -20.35 6.31
CA HIS A 124 0.49 -20.36 6.70
C HIS A 124 1.35 -19.84 5.55
N ILE A 125 2.34 -19.02 5.86
CA ILE A 125 3.29 -18.47 4.88
C ILE A 125 4.69 -18.92 5.25
N ILE A 126 5.44 -19.39 4.26
CA ILE A 126 6.86 -19.71 4.40
C ILE A 126 7.64 -18.70 3.57
N ILE A 127 8.62 -18.07 4.20
CA ILE A 127 9.55 -17.14 3.55
C ILE A 127 10.96 -17.73 3.66
N ASP A 128 11.61 -17.89 2.53
CA ASP A 128 13.02 -18.23 2.45
C ASP A 128 13.86 -17.00 2.11
N GLU A 129 15.13 -17.00 2.47
CA GLU A 129 16.08 -15.88 2.26
C GLU A 129 15.54 -14.54 2.79
N VAL A 130 14.94 -14.57 3.97
CA VAL A 130 14.24 -13.41 4.56
C VAL A 130 15.13 -12.17 4.73
N GLN A 131 16.44 -12.35 4.84
CA GLN A 131 17.43 -11.27 4.97
C GLN A 131 17.53 -10.39 3.71
N ASP A 132 17.08 -10.87 2.55
CA ASP A 132 17.11 -10.12 1.28
C ASP A 132 15.81 -9.33 1.04
N LEU A 133 14.80 -9.50 1.90
CA LEU A 133 13.54 -8.80 1.79
C LEU A 133 13.58 -7.41 2.46
N THR A 134 13.00 -6.44 1.80
CA THR A 134 12.80 -5.12 2.39
C THR A 134 11.69 -5.15 3.46
N PRO A 135 11.71 -4.21 4.43
CA PRO A 135 10.63 -4.06 5.41
C PRO A 135 9.23 -3.98 4.79
N MET A 136 9.10 -3.33 3.64
CA MET A 136 7.83 -3.19 2.94
C MET A 136 7.36 -4.53 2.34
N GLN A 137 8.29 -5.35 1.81
CA GLN A 137 7.97 -6.70 1.32
C GLN A 137 7.55 -7.63 2.47
N LEU A 138 8.20 -7.51 3.64
CA LEU A 138 7.78 -8.25 4.84
C LEU A 138 6.38 -7.85 5.30
N ARG A 139 6.05 -6.55 5.29
CA ARG A 139 4.68 -6.06 5.57
C ARG A 139 3.67 -6.61 4.59
N MET A 140 4.01 -6.60 3.30
CA MET A 140 3.17 -7.17 2.24
C MET A 140 2.88 -8.66 2.49
N ALA A 141 3.90 -9.46 2.83
CA ALA A 141 3.74 -10.87 3.17
C ALA A 141 2.89 -11.05 4.44
N THR A 142 3.16 -10.27 5.48
CA THR A 142 2.42 -10.31 6.76
C THR A 142 0.93 -10.06 6.57
N ARG A 143 0.54 -9.09 5.73
CA ARG A 143 -0.88 -8.83 5.43
C ARG A 143 -1.61 -10.02 4.81
N ARG A 144 -0.90 -10.89 4.14
CA ARG A 144 -1.46 -12.11 3.52
C ARG A 144 -1.59 -13.28 4.47
N SER A 145 -1.07 -13.17 5.70
CA SER A 145 -1.23 -14.22 6.71
C SER A 145 -2.53 -14.05 7.48
N LEU A 146 -3.49 -14.95 7.25
CA LEU A 146 -4.83 -14.91 7.86
C LEU A 146 -4.79 -14.89 9.39
N GLY A 147 -3.97 -15.75 9.98
CA GLY A 147 -3.82 -15.93 11.43
C GLY A 147 -2.52 -15.44 12.01
N GLY A 148 -1.61 -14.91 11.20
CA GLY A 148 -0.24 -14.57 11.60
C GLY A 148 0.69 -15.79 11.67
N ALA A 149 0.28 -16.95 11.15
CA ALA A 149 1.13 -18.15 11.12
C ALA A 149 2.15 -18.04 9.98
N MET A 150 3.43 -17.92 10.35
CA MET A 150 4.53 -17.77 9.39
C MET A 150 5.73 -18.59 9.85
N THR A 151 6.51 -19.07 8.88
CA THR A 151 7.85 -19.60 9.07
C THR A 151 8.81 -18.80 8.20
N VAL A 152 9.82 -18.22 8.82
CA VAL A 152 10.83 -17.46 8.08
C VAL A 152 12.18 -18.16 8.24
N VAL A 153 12.88 -18.30 7.13
CA VAL A 153 14.20 -18.94 7.05
C VAL A 153 15.15 -17.95 6.40
N GLY A 154 16.38 -17.90 6.86
CA GLY A 154 17.41 -17.03 6.29
C GLY A 154 18.72 -17.13 7.01
N ASP A 155 19.73 -16.53 6.42
CA ASP A 155 21.06 -16.37 6.98
C ASP A 155 21.48 -14.91 6.96
N LEU A 156 21.47 -14.25 8.11
CA LEU A 156 21.79 -12.82 8.21
C LEU A 156 23.21 -12.49 7.74
N ALA A 157 24.13 -13.46 7.87
CA ALA A 157 25.52 -13.28 7.40
C ALA A 157 25.62 -13.24 5.86
N GLN A 158 24.61 -13.74 5.14
CA GLN A 158 24.55 -13.72 3.68
C GLN A 158 23.74 -12.56 3.13
N ALA A 159 23.22 -11.65 3.99
CA ALA A 159 22.45 -10.50 3.54
C ALA A 159 23.27 -9.62 2.59
N THR A 160 22.72 -9.36 1.39
CA THR A 160 23.38 -8.55 0.36
C THR A 160 22.61 -7.27 0.03
N GLY A 161 21.40 -7.13 0.53
CA GLY A 161 20.52 -6.01 0.27
C GLY A 161 20.92 -4.72 0.98
N ALA A 162 20.42 -3.59 0.49
CA ALA A 162 20.62 -2.27 1.11
C ALA A 162 19.99 -2.17 2.51
N PHE A 163 19.08 -3.06 2.86
CA PHE A 163 18.40 -3.15 4.16
C PHE A 163 18.82 -4.38 4.95
N ALA A 164 20.09 -4.82 4.78
CA ALA A 164 20.63 -5.95 5.52
C ALA A 164 20.37 -5.79 7.02
N PRO A 165 19.63 -6.70 7.66
CA PRO A 165 19.37 -6.64 9.10
C PRO A 165 20.62 -6.98 9.90
N ASN A 166 20.82 -6.30 11.03
CA ASN A 166 21.95 -6.61 11.90
C ASN A 166 21.69 -7.85 12.76
N ASP A 167 20.45 -8.03 13.16
CA ASP A 167 20.02 -9.20 13.93
C ASP A 167 18.56 -9.59 13.59
N TRP A 168 18.11 -10.68 14.18
CA TRP A 168 16.75 -11.17 13.97
C TRP A 168 15.68 -10.23 14.52
N SER A 169 15.98 -9.39 15.51
CA SER A 169 15.00 -8.45 16.07
C SER A 169 14.62 -7.36 15.05
N ASP A 170 15.56 -7.00 14.17
CA ASP A 170 15.30 -6.05 13.08
C ASP A 170 14.26 -6.58 12.09
N LEU A 171 14.21 -7.90 11.89
CA LEU A 171 13.22 -8.53 11.02
C LEU A 171 11.89 -8.77 11.74
N LEU A 172 11.96 -9.23 12.98
CA LEU A 172 10.78 -9.65 13.75
C LEU A 172 9.77 -8.51 13.96
N GLN A 173 10.23 -7.25 14.01
CA GLN A 173 9.34 -6.09 14.16
C GLN A 173 8.37 -5.90 12.99
N TYR A 174 8.67 -6.46 11.81
CA TYR A 174 7.82 -6.38 10.61
C TYR A 174 6.92 -7.60 10.45
N LEU A 175 7.07 -8.60 11.29
CA LEU A 175 6.31 -9.84 11.28
C LEU A 175 5.11 -9.77 12.25
N PRO A 176 4.12 -10.69 12.16
CA PRO A 176 3.00 -10.71 13.09
C PRO A 176 3.46 -10.93 14.53
N ASN A 177 3.02 -10.07 15.44
CA ASN A 177 3.40 -10.09 16.86
C ASN A 177 2.33 -10.69 17.80
N LYS A 178 1.37 -11.43 17.26
CA LYS A 178 0.29 -12.05 18.06
C LYS A 178 0.78 -13.09 19.07
N LYS A 179 1.93 -13.69 18.81
CA LYS A 179 2.60 -14.66 19.67
C LYS A 179 4.10 -14.41 19.60
N GLU A 180 4.81 -14.75 20.67
CA GLU A 180 6.28 -14.70 20.66
C GLU A 180 6.83 -15.65 19.60
N PRO A 181 7.79 -15.19 18.78
CA PRO A 181 8.42 -16.03 17.77
C PRO A 181 9.31 -17.09 18.42
N GLN A 182 9.28 -18.30 17.88
CA GLN A 182 10.23 -19.33 18.24
C GLN A 182 11.43 -19.24 17.29
N VAL A 183 12.59 -18.92 17.81
CA VAL A 183 13.84 -18.87 17.04
C VAL A 183 14.59 -20.20 17.19
N ILE A 184 14.92 -20.83 16.06
CA ILE A 184 15.67 -22.08 15.99
C ILE A 184 16.96 -21.84 15.21
N GLY A 185 18.09 -21.88 15.90
CA GLY A 185 19.42 -21.78 15.28
C GLY A 185 19.84 -23.12 14.66
N LEU A 186 20.25 -23.07 13.38
CA LEU A 186 20.83 -24.22 12.68
C LEU A 186 22.35 -24.04 12.65
N SER A 187 23.10 -24.88 13.36
CA SER A 187 24.56 -24.76 13.52
C SER A 187 25.35 -25.67 12.58
N VAL A 188 24.72 -26.61 11.88
CA VAL A 188 25.38 -27.54 10.98
C VAL A 188 25.05 -27.23 9.53
N GLY A 189 26.05 -26.79 8.77
CA GLY A 189 25.96 -26.59 7.33
C GLY A 189 26.61 -27.76 6.58
N TYR A 190 25.89 -28.34 5.61
CA TYR A 190 26.41 -29.44 4.77
C TYR A 190 26.87 -28.95 3.38
N ARG A 191 26.57 -27.71 3.03
CA ARG A 191 26.91 -27.14 1.70
C ARG A 191 28.28 -26.52 1.62
N ILE A 192 28.88 -26.18 2.75
CA ILE A 192 30.20 -25.56 2.81
C ILE A 192 31.17 -26.64 3.27
N PRO A 193 32.19 -27.03 2.45
CA PRO A 193 33.21 -27.97 2.90
C PRO A 193 33.99 -27.35 4.05
N ALA A 194 34.39 -28.20 5.02
CA ALA A 194 35.26 -27.73 6.09
C ALA A 194 36.54 -27.12 5.50
N PRO A 195 37.03 -26.02 6.07
CA PRO A 195 38.31 -25.48 5.64
C PRO A 195 39.38 -26.55 5.79
N ILE A 196 40.17 -26.76 4.71
CA ILE A 196 41.30 -27.67 4.65
C ILE A 196 42.45 -27.12 5.50
#